data_c1205b4855baa7e0631dee24d6031682
#
_entry.id   c1205b4855baa7e0631dee24d6031682
#
_cell.length_a   1.000
_cell.length_b   1.000
_cell.length_c   1.000
_cell.angle_alpha   90.00
_cell.angle_beta   90.00
_cell.angle_gamma   90.00
#
_symmetry.space_group_name_H-M   'P 1'
#
loop_
_entity.id
_entity.type
_entity.pdbx_description
1 polymer ?
#
loop_
_entity_poly.entity_id
_entity_poly.type
_entity_poly.pdbx_seq_one_letter_code
_entity_poly.pdbx_strand_id
1 'polypeptide(L)'
;MNIFQEIKTFVSAGKAAEQYGIKINRNKMACCPFHDDRHPSMKIDQNYFCFACGAKGDVIDFTARLFGISQFDAARKLIGDFRLPIKLVKHKNTQKKFRNRKLSMVQSRYHFSVKSKVTTWKNHAVKVLTDYLSWIRFWKQFYGSEPDPFEQERFREALDNERKINDYLD
;
A
#
# COMPACT_ATOMS: atom_id res chain seq x y z
N MET A 1 27.53 22.33 3.50
CA MET A 1 27.08 20.93 3.71
C MET A 1 26.15 20.59 2.55
N ASN A 2 26.28 19.42 1.92
CA ASN A 2 25.45 19.08 0.78
C ASN A 2 24.05 18.71 1.31
N ILE A 3 22.98 19.22 0.69
CA ILE A 3 21.58 18.99 1.05
C ILE A 3 21.24 17.48 1.25
N PHE A 4 21.87 16.62 0.47
CA PHE A 4 21.71 15.17 0.56
C PHE A 4 22.27 14.63 1.88
N GLN A 5 23.39 15.16 2.35
CA GLN A 5 23.98 14.76 3.62
C GLN A 5 23.10 15.24 4.80
N GLU A 6 22.59 16.46 4.70
CA GLU A 6 21.72 17.03 5.72
C GLU A 6 20.44 16.21 5.89
N ILE A 7 19.77 15.80 4.79
CA ILE A 7 18.59 14.94 4.85
C ILE A 7 18.88 13.61 5.58
N LYS A 8 20.02 12.99 5.29
CA LYS A 8 20.42 11.71 5.92
C LYS A 8 20.65 11.80 7.43
N THR A 9 20.92 12.98 7.96
CA THR A 9 21.03 13.17 9.42
C THR A 9 19.65 13.19 10.11
N PHE A 10 18.61 13.61 9.39
CA PHE A 10 17.25 13.70 9.94
C PHE A 10 16.42 12.44 9.73
N VAL A 11 16.56 11.80 8.56
CA VAL A 11 15.70 10.71 8.12
C VAL A 11 16.53 9.50 7.70
N SER A 12 16.27 8.35 8.34
CA SER A 12 16.84 7.06 7.96
C SER A 12 15.98 6.38 6.88
N ALA A 13 16.54 5.42 6.17
CA ALA A 13 15.79 4.60 5.22
C ALA A 13 14.63 3.84 5.89
N GLY A 14 14.83 3.38 7.14
CA GLY A 14 13.80 2.72 7.93
C GLY A 14 12.61 3.64 8.21
N LYS A 15 12.86 4.86 8.71
CA LYS A 15 11.79 5.85 8.96
C LYS A 15 11.02 6.18 7.68
N ALA A 16 11.72 6.35 6.55
CA ALA A 16 11.08 6.60 5.28
C ALA A 16 10.21 5.43 4.82
N ALA A 17 10.69 4.19 4.99
CA ALA A 17 9.93 3.00 4.64
C ALA A 17 8.64 2.86 5.46
N GLU A 18 8.69 3.09 6.77
CA GLU A 18 7.51 3.08 7.65
C GLU A 18 6.50 4.16 7.24
N GLN A 19 6.97 5.40 6.98
CA GLN A 19 6.13 6.51 6.52
C GLN A 19 5.44 6.17 5.19
N TYR A 20 6.08 5.41 4.32
CA TYR A 20 5.53 4.98 3.03
C TYR A 20 4.80 3.63 3.11
N GLY A 21 4.48 3.15 4.32
CA GLY A 21 3.61 2.01 4.55
C GLY A 21 4.29 0.64 4.44
N ILE A 22 5.62 0.58 4.45
CA ILE A 22 6.37 -0.68 4.46
C ILE A 22 6.55 -1.14 5.89
N LYS A 23 6.00 -2.31 6.22
CA LYS A 23 6.10 -2.90 7.56
C LYS A 23 7.51 -3.44 7.80
N ILE A 24 8.15 -2.95 8.85
CA ILE A 24 9.48 -3.39 9.31
C ILE A 24 9.30 -4.23 10.57
N ASN A 25 9.91 -5.40 10.62
CA ASN A 25 9.86 -6.25 11.80
C ASN A 25 10.91 -5.81 12.87
N ARG A 26 10.88 -6.45 14.05
CA ARG A 26 11.79 -6.14 15.16
C ARG A 26 13.27 -6.31 14.80
N ASN A 27 13.57 -7.17 13.83
CA ASN A 27 14.94 -7.43 13.34
C ASN A 27 15.35 -6.47 12.22
N LYS A 28 14.58 -5.40 11.99
CA LYS A 28 14.80 -4.41 10.92
C LYS A 28 14.75 -5.04 9.51
N MET A 29 13.95 -6.09 9.36
CA MET A 29 13.71 -6.76 8.08
C MET A 29 12.32 -6.40 7.54
N ALA A 30 12.23 -6.24 6.22
CA ALA A 30 11.00 -5.95 5.49
C ALA A 30 10.94 -6.73 4.17
N CYS A 31 9.75 -6.91 3.62
CA CYS A 31 9.61 -7.35 2.24
C CYS A 31 10.10 -6.27 1.30
N CYS A 32 10.91 -6.64 0.33
CA CYS A 32 11.53 -5.70 -0.60
C CYS A 32 10.50 -5.19 -1.62
N PRO A 33 10.30 -3.86 -1.78
CA PRO A 33 9.36 -3.34 -2.77
C PRO A 33 9.88 -3.36 -4.20
N PHE A 34 11.14 -3.78 -4.40
CA PHE A 34 11.82 -3.69 -5.69
C PHE A 34 11.82 -5.00 -6.49
N HIS A 35 11.29 -6.09 -5.91
CA HIS A 35 11.04 -7.36 -6.58
C HIS A 35 9.80 -8.04 -5.97
N ASP A 36 9.31 -9.13 -6.54
CA ASP A 36 8.21 -9.91 -5.95
C ASP A 36 8.75 -10.69 -4.75
N ASP A 37 8.53 -10.14 -3.55
CA ASP A 37 9.05 -10.65 -2.30
C ASP A 37 7.91 -11.10 -1.38
N ARG A 38 7.92 -12.37 -1.02
CA ARG A 38 6.91 -12.98 -0.13
C ARG A 38 7.39 -13.12 1.31
N HIS A 39 8.70 -13.03 1.51
CA HIS A 39 9.34 -13.16 2.82
C HIS A 39 10.29 -11.99 3.04
N PRO A 40 10.42 -11.46 4.28
CA PRO A 40 11.29 -10.32 4.56
C PRO A 40 12.74 -10.62 4.14
N SER A 41 13.18 -10.09 3.01
CA SER A 41 14.52 -10.27 2.44
C SER A 41 15.35 -9.01 2.44
N MET A 42 14.79 -7.86 2.81
CA MET A 42 15.49 -6.57 2.85
C MET A 42 15.73 -6.13 4.28
N LYS A 43 17.01 -5.96 4.64
CA LYS A 43 17.41 -5.26 5.87
C LYS A 43 17.32 -3.75 5.64
N ILE A 44 16.66 -3.04 6.56
CA ILE A 44 16.46 -1.61 6.45
C ILE A 44 16.57 -0.93 7.81
N ASP A 45 17.49 0.03 7.93
CA ASP A 45 17.77 0.83 9.11
C ASP A 45 18.18 2.25 8.70
N GLN A 46 19.42 2.65 8.88
CA GLN A 46 19.98 3.89 8.32
C GLN A 46 20.02 3.82 6.79
N ASN A 47 20.47 2.68 6.27
CA ASN A 47 20.48 2.33 4.86
C ASN A 47 19.63 1.09 4.63
N TYR A 48 19.41 0.72 3.37
CA TYR A 48 18.76 -0.53 3.04
C TYR A 48 19.62 -1.43 2.18
N PHE A 49 19.44 -2.74 2.36
CA PHE A 49 20.07 -3.77 1.54
C PHE A 49 19.14 -4.97 1.42
N CYS A 50 18.81 -5.37 0.20
CA CYS A 50 18.03 -6.56 -0.08
C CYS A 50 18.95 -7.73 -0.42
N PHE A 51 18.85 -8.82 0.33
CA PHE A 51 19.66 -10.02 0.13
C PHE A 51 19.23 -10.83 -1.10
N ALA A 52 17.95 -10.68 -1.54
CA ALA A 52 17.44 -11.43 -2.69
C ALA A 52 17.75 -10.75 -4.03
N CYS A 53 17.54 -9.43 -4.16
CA CYS A 53 17.75 -8.73 -5.44
C CYS A 53 18.96 -7.80 -5.47
N GLY A 54 19.74 -7.71 -4.36
CA GLY A 54 20.93 -6.86 -4.27
C GLY A 54 20.65 -5.34 -4.25
N ALA A 55 19.38 -4.92 -4.15
CA ALA A 55 19.02 -3.51 -4.07
C ALA A 55 19.58 -2.90 -2.78
N LYS A 56 20.31 -1.80 -2.89
CA LYS A 56 20.96 -1.14 -1.75
C LYS A 56 21.04 0.36 -1.96
N GLY A 57 21.18 1.10 -0.87
CA GLY A 57 21.36 2.54 -0.91
C GLY A 57 20.96 3.21 0.42
N ASP A 58 20.95 4.54 0.38
CA ASP A 58 20.50 5.38 1.48
C ASP A 58 19.01 5.73 1.37
N VAL A 59 18.52 6.62 2.25
CA VAL A 59 17.12 7.06 2.25
C VAL A 59 16.72 7.76 0.95
N ILE A 60 17.63 8.47 0.30
CA ILE A 60 17.35 9.18 -0.95
C ILE A 60 17.24 8.19 -2.10
N ASP A 61 18.19 7.23 -2.18
CA ASP A 61 18.15 6.15 -3.16
C ASP A 61 16.89 5.29 -3.00
N PHE A 62 16.52 4.99 -1.75
CA PHE A 62 15.33 4.26 -1.41
C PHE A 62 14.08 4.96 -1.94
N THR A 63 13.93 6.26 -1.61
CA THR A 63 12.79 7.07 -2.03
C THR A 63 12.76 7.28 -3.54
N ALA A 64 13.91 7.57 -4.16
CA ALA A 64 14.04 7.72 -5.60
C ALA A 64 13.59 6.46 -6.34
N ARG A 65 14.02 5.29 -5.87
CA ARG A 65 13.69 4.00 -6.46
C ARG A 65 12.25 3.60 -6.20
N LEU A 66 11.73 3.86 -5.00
CA LEU A 66 10.36 3.54 -4.61
C LEU A 66 9.33 4.31 -5.47
N PHE A 67 9.59 5.59 -5.71
CA PHE A 67 8.70 6.45 -6.49
C PHE A 67 9.10 6.60 -7.96
N GLY A 68 10.24 6.04 -8.40
CA GLY A 68 10.73 6.16 -9.77
C GLY A 68 11.07 7.60 -10.18
N ILE A 69 11.57 8.40 -9.25
CA ILE A 69 11.90 9.82 -9.42
C ILE A 69 13.41 10.04 -9.34
N SER A 70 13.87 11.24 -9.72
CA SER A 70 15.27 11.60 -9.57
C SER A 70 15.67 11.70 -8.09
N GLN A 71 16.97 11.55 -7.78
CA GLN A 71 17.48 11.75 -6.41
C GLN A 71 17.17 13.15 -5.87
N PHE A 72 17.17 14.16 -6.73
CA PHE A 72 16.84 15.53 -6.35
C PHE A 72 15.34 15.66 -5.99
N ASP A 73 14.46 15.04 -6.78
CA ASP A 73 13.01 15.03 -6.48
C ASP A 73 12.70 14.18 -5.25
N ALA A 74 13.45 13.10 -5.02
CA ALA A 74 13.36 12.29 -3.80
C ALA A 74 13.77 13.11 -2.57
N ALA A 75 14.85 13.87 -2.64
CA ALA A 75 15.28 14.78 -1.59
C ALA A 75 14.20 15.84 -1.30
N ARG A 76 13.61 16.43 -2.35
CA ARG A 76 12.51 17.39 -2.21
C ARG A 76 11.28 16.76 -1.54
N LYS A 77 10.93 15.54 -1.95
CA LYS A 77 9.84 14.78 -1.38
C LYS A 77 10.06 14.50 0.10
N LEU A 78 11.24 14.02 0.48
CA LEU A 78 11.61 13.77 1.87
C LEU A 78 11.53 15.04 2.73
N ILE A 79 12.01 16.17 2.22
CA ILE A 79 11.90 17.46 2.93
C ILE A 79 10.43 17.81 3.19
N GLY A 80 9.57 17.62 2.21
CA GLY A 80 8.14 17.91 2.33
C GLY A 80 7.43 16.95 3.27
N ASP A 81 7.60 15.64 3.09
CA ASP A 81 6.90 14.60 3.81
C ASP A 81 7.30 14.56 5.31
N PHE A 82 8.56 14.84 5.62
CA PHE A 82 9.09 14.90 6.99
C PHE A 82 9.18 16.31 7.56
N ARG A 83 8.72 17.33 6.82
CA ARG A 83 8.75 18.75 7.23
C ARG A 83 10.13 19.18 7.75
N LEU A 84 11.18 18.79 7.04
CA LEU A 84 12.54 19.07 7.46
C LEU A 84 12.84 20.57 7.39
N PRO A 85 13.61 21.15 8.35
CA PRO A 85 13.96 22.57 8.37
C PRO A 85 15.03 22.94 7.35
N ILE A 86 15.03 22.31 6.17
CA ILE A 86 16.02 22.46 5.11
C ILE A 86 15.44 23.36 4.02
N LYS A 87 16.09 24.50 3.76
CA LYS A 87 15.69 25.41 2.68
C LYS A 87 16.29 24.95 1.35
N LEU A 88 15.43 24.57 0.41
CA LEU A 88 15.82 24.33 -0.97
C LEU A 88 16.21 25.64 -1.63
N VAL A 89 17.48 25.82 -2.01
CA VAL A 89 17.88 26.92 -2.91
C VAL A 89 17.19 26.65 -4.25
N LYS A 90 16.27 27.54 -4.63
CA LYS A 90 15.63 27.49 -5.94
C LYS A 90 16.68 27.77 -7.01
N HIS A 91 17.35 26.75 -7.52
CA HIS A 91 17.99 26.90 -8.83
C HIS A 91 16.87 27.17 -9.84
N LYS A 92 16.95 28.33 -10.51
CA LYS A 92 16.16 28.60 -11.70
C LYS A 92 16.54 27.56 -12.74
N ASN A 93 15.83 26.46 -12.74
CA ASN A 93 16.09 25.40 -13.68
C ASN A 93 15.02 25.44 -14.74
N THR A 94 15.46 25.73 -15.95
CA THR A 94 14.78 25.46 -17.21
C THR A 94 13.84 24.28 -17.08
N GLN A 95 12.55 24.56 -17.24
CA GLN A 95 11.52 23.57 -17.45
C GLN A 95 11.88 22.79 -18.74
N LYS A 96 12.79 21.82 -18.64
CA LYS A 96 12.78 20.73 -19.58
C LYS A 96 11.48 20.00 -19.37
N LYS A 97 10.55 20.22 -20.30
CA LYS A 97 9.37 19.40 -20.53
C LYS A 97 9.79 17.94 -20.36
N PHE A 98 9.56 17.35 -19.18
CA PHE A 98 9.65 15.91 -19.01
C PHE A 98 8.49 15.31 -19.81
N ARG A 99 8.77 15.07 -21.09
CA ARG A 99 8.02 14.14 -21.92
C ARG A 99 7.88 12.87 -21.08
N ASN A 100 6.66 12.37 -20.94
CA ASN A 100 6.29 11.10 -20.35
C ASN A 100 7.29 10.00 -20.69
N ARG A 101 8.41 9.94 -19.97
CA ARG A 101 9.24 8.75 -19.97
C ARG A 101 8.49 7.75 -19.14
N LYS A 102 8.18 6.63 -19.75
CA LYS A 102 7.58 5.43 -19.14
C LYS A 102 8.02 5.36 -17.69
N LEU A 103 7.03 5.40 -16.79
CA LEU A 103 7.23 5.06 -15.38
C LEU A 103 8.19 3.89 -15.31
N SER A 104 9.26 3.99 -14.50
CA SER A 104 10.23 2.92 -14.43
C SER A 104 9.50 1.61 -14.19
N MET A 105 9.97 0.52 -14.77
CA MET A 105 9.33 -0.81 -14.64
C MET A 105 9.06 -1.19 -13.18
N VAL A 106 9.84 -0.66 -12.24
CA VAL A 106 9.71 -0.90 -10.80
C VAL A 106 8.48 -0.21 -10.23
N GLN A 107 8.23 1.05 -10.59
CA GLN A 107 7.06 1.80 -10.16
C GLN A 107 5.78 1.20 -10.76
N SER A 108 5.84 0.77 -12.01
CA SER A 108 4.76 0.05 -12.67
C SER A 108 4.48 -1.29 -11.98
N ARG A 109 5.52 -2.05 -11.60
CA ARG A 109 5.35 -3.33 -10.88
C ARG A 109 4.81 -3.15 -9.47
N TYR A 110 5.30 -2.16 -8.71
CA TYR A 110 4.79 -1.92 -7.35
C TYR A 110 3.34 -1.42 -7.38
N HIS A 111 3.04 -0.44 -8.22
CA HIS A 111 1.66 0.04 -8.39
C HIS A 111 0.74 -1.04 -8.94
N PHE A 112 1.21 -1.85 -9.88
CA PHE A 112 0.46 -2.98 -10.41
C PHE A 112 0.26 -4.08 -9.35
N SER A 113 1.29 -4.42 -8.56
CA SER A 113 1.19 -5.42 -7.49
C SER A 113 0.23 -4.99 -6.38
N VAL A 114 0.30 -3.74 -5.91
CA VAL A 114 -0.63 -3.22 -4.88
C VAL A 114 -2.04 -3.13 -5.45
N LYS A 115 -2.20 -2.57 -6.65
CA LYS A 115 -3.51 -2.46 -7.30
C LYS A 115 -4.12 -3.83 -7.60
N SER A 116 -3.33 -4.81 -8.05
CA SER A 116 -3.81 -6.16 -8.27
C SER A 116 -4.22 -6.86 -6.97
N LYS A 117 -3.43 -6.73 -5.89
CA LYS A 117 -3.78 -7.27 -4.57
C LYS A 117 -5.06 -6.66 -4.01
N VAL A 118 -5.22 -5.34 -4.12
CA VAL A 118 -6.44 -4.64 -3.69
C VAL A 118 -7.64 -5.10 -4.53
N THR A 119 -7.47 -5.21 -5.85
CA THR A 119 -8.53 -5.69 -6.75
C THR A 119 -8.90 -7.14 -6.45
N THR A 120 -7.90 -8.01 -6.25
CA THR A 120 -8.13 -9.42 -5.88
C THR A 120 -8.85 -9.52 -4.54
N TRP A 121 -8.44 -8.74 -3.53
CA TRP A 121 -9.10 -8.69 -2.24
C TRP A 121 -10.54 -8.19 -2.37
N LYS A 122 -10.76 -7.10 -3.11
CA LYS A 122 -12.11 -6.57 -3.37
C LYS A 122 -13.00 -7.61 -4.03
N ASN A 123 -12.53 -8.28 -5.08
CA ASN A 123 -13.30 -9.30 -5.78
C ASN A 123 -13.61 -10.49 -4.87
N HIS A 124 -12.68 -10.89 -4.02
CA HIS A 124 -12.91 -11.93 -3.02
C HIS A 124 -13.95 -11.52 -1.99
N ALA A 125 -13.85 -10.31 -1.45
CA ALA A 125 -14.82 -9.78 -0.48
C ALA A 125 -16.24 -9.71 -1.09
N VAL A 126 -16.38 -9.17 -2.31
CA VAL A 126 -17.65 -9.14 -3.03
C VAL A 126 -18.21 -10.54 -3.22
N LYS A 127 -17.39 -11.50 -3.63
CA LYS A 127 -17.81 -12.89 -3.79
C LYS A 127 -18.34 -13.49 -2.48
N VAL A 128 -17.60 -13.33 -1.37
CA VAL A 128 -18.01 -13.83 -0.06
C VAL A 128 -19.34 -13.22 0.36
N LEU A 129 -19.51 -11.91 0.20
CA LEU A 129 -20.77 -11.22 0.52
C LEU A 129 -21.93 -11.69 -0.37
N THR A 130 -21.67 -11.91 -1.65
CA THR A 130 -22.71 -12.40 -2.59
C THR A 130 -23.11 -13.83 -2.27
N ASP A 131 -22.14 -14.70 -1.93
CA ASP A 131 -22.42 -16.07 -1.51
C ASP A 131 -23.25 -16.08 -0.20
N TYR A 132 -22.91 -15.20 0.75
CA TYR A 132 -23.64 -15.06 1.99
C TYR A 132 -25.07 -14.53 1.76
N LEU A 133 -25.28 -13.57 0.87
CA LEU A 133 -26.61 -13.12 0.46
C LEU A 133 -27.45 -14.23 -0.13
N SER A 134 -26.85 -15.13 -0.92
CA SER A 134 -27.60 -16.27 -1.48
C SER A 134 -28.08 -17.23 -0.39
N TRP A 135 -27.26 -17.47 0.63
CA TRP A 135 -27.64 -18.25 1.83
C TRP A 135 -28.76 -17.57 2.64
N ILE A 136 -28.70 -16.25 2.85
CA ILE A 136 -29.75 -15.49 3.51
C ILE A 136 -31.07 -15.64 2.75
N ARG A 137 -31.07 -15.48 1.43
CA ARG A 137 -32.26 -15.62 0.59
C ARG A 137 -32.82 -17.04 0.65
N PHE A 138 -31.95 -18.05 0.62
CA PHE A 138 -32.34 -19.44 0.79
C PHE A 138 -33.06 -19.66 2.12
N TRP A 139 -32.50 -19.20 3.25
CA TRP A 139 -33.11 -19.33 4.55
C TRP A 139 -34.41 -18.56 4.68
N LYS A 140 -34.52 -17.39 4.11
CA LYS A 140 -35.80 -16.63 4.05
C LYS A 140 -36.86 -17.39 3.29
N GLN A 141 -36.52 -18.00 2.16
CA GLN A 141 -37.47 -18.82 1.41
C GLN A 141 -37.85 -20.09 2.14
N PHE A 142 -36.89 -20.74 2.79
CA PHE A 142 -37.09 -21.99 3.50
C PHE A 142 -37.99 -21.79 4.74
N TYR A 143 -37.67 -20.85 5.61
CA TYR A 143 -38.44 -20.58 6.83
C TYR A 143 -39.62 -19.65 6.60
N GLY A 144 -39.67 -18.90 5.54
CA GLY A 144 -40.80 -18.03 5.22
C GLY A 144 -42.10 -18.75 4.89
N SER A 145 -42.05 -20.08 4.63
CA SER A 145 -43.20 -20.96 4.44
C SER A 145 -43.71 -21.59 5.74
N GLU A 146 -43.01 -21.41 6.85
CA GLU A 146 -43.40 -21.94 8.14
C GLU A 146 -44.58 -21.11 8.74
N PRO A 147 -45.44 -21.73 9.61
CA PRO A 147 -46.59 -21.06 10.22
C PRO A 147 -46.23 -19.81 11.02
N ASP A 148 -45.07 -19.80 11.68
CA ASP A 148 -44.51 -18.64 12.38
C ASP A 148 -43.01 -18.47 12.08
N PRO A 149 -42.66 -17.91 10.91
CA PRO A 149 -41.27 -17.76 10.50
C PRO A 149 -40.46 -16.83 11.40
N PHE A 150 -41.14 -15.89 12.12
CA PHE A 150 -40.46 -14.93 13.00
C PHE A 150 -40.00 -15.56 14.33
N GLU A 151 -40.49 -16.70 14.73
CA GLU A 151 -39.96 -17.46 15.85
C GLU A 151 -38.60 -18.12 15.52
N GLN A 152 -38.33 -18.33 14.23
CA GLN A 152 -37.05 -18.91 13.78
C GLN A 152 -35.93 -17.91 13.89
N GLU A 153 -34.96 -18.17 14.76
CA GLU A 153 -33.79 -17.32 14.97
C GLU A 153 -33.02 -17.00 13.67
N ARG A 154 -32.85 -18.01 12.82
CA ARG A 154 -32.16 -17.86 11.53
C ARG A 154 -32.92 -16.99 10.53
N PHE A 155 -34.23 -16.99 10.55
CA PHE A 155 -35.03 -16.11 9.70
C PHE A 155 -34.91 -14.65 10.14
N ARG A 156 -34.92 -14.38 11.43
CA ARG A 156 -34.68 -13.04 11.99
C ARG A 156 -33.27 -12.54 11.67
N GLU A 157 -32.26 -13.38 11.88
CA GLU A 157 -30.86 -13.06 11.52
C GLU A 157 -30.71 -12.76 10.02
N ALA A 158 -31.40 -13.51 9.16
CA ALA A 158 -31.39 -13.28 7.72
C ALA A 158 -31.98 -11.91 7.34
N LEU A 159 -33.11 -11.52 7.97
CA LEU A 159 -33.71 -10.21 7.76
C LEU A 159 -32.79 -9.05 8.19
N ASP A 160 -32.15 -9.18 9.35
CA ASP A 160 -31.28 -8.14 9.91
C ASP A 160 -30.00 -7.96 9.08
N ASN A 161 -29.46 -9.05 8.56
CA ASN A 161 -28.19 -9.02 7.85
C ASN A 161 -28.34 -8.73 6.35
N GLU A 162 -29.46 -9.05 5.72
CA GLU A 162 -29.67 -8.76 4.29
C GLU A 162 -29.52 -7.27 3.97
N ARG A 163 -30.13 -6.42 4.79
CA ARG A 163 -30.05 -4.97 4.64
C ARG A 163 -28.64 -4.46 4.76
N LYS A 164 -27.92 -4.90 5.81
CA LYS A 164 -26.52 -4.49 6.04
C LYS A 164 -25.60 -4.88 4.90
N ILE A 165 -25.80 -6.06 4.31
CA ILE A 165 -24.93 -6.54 3.23
C ILE A 165 -25.22 -5.80 1.93
N ASN A 166 -26.46 -5.50 1.63
CA ASN A 166 -26.80 -4.69 0.45
C ASN A 166 -26.16 -3.31 0.54
N ASP A 167 -26.18 -2.67 1.72
CA ASP A 167 -25.54 -1.36 1.96
C ASP A 167 -24.00 -1.40 1.74
N TYR A 168 -23.36 -2.58 1.82
CA TYR A 168 -21.93 -2.75 1.55
C TYR A 168 -21.62 -3.06 0.08
N LEU A 169 -22.59 -3.51 -0.69
CA LEU A 169 -22.41 -3.91 -2.09
C LEU A 169 -22.74 -2.79 -3.07
N ASP A 170 -23.55 -1.81 -2.68
CA ASP A 170 -23.83 -0.58 -3.41
C ASP A 170 -22.67 0.44 -3.28
#